data_0027b5c620b10141831eda9134e4089a
#
_entry.id   0027b5c620b10141831eda9134e4089a
#
_cell.length_a   1.000
_cell.length_b   1.000
_cell.length_c   1.000
_cell.angle_alpha   90.00
_cell.angle_beta   90.00
_cell.angle_gamma   90.00
#
_symmetry.space_group_name_H-M   'P 1'
#
loop_
_entity.id
_entity.type
_entity.pdbx_description
1 polymer ?
#
loop_
_entity_poly.entity_id
_entity_poly.type
_entity_poly.pdbx_seq_one_letter_code
_entity_poly.pdbx_strand_id
1 'polypeptide(L)'
;MKDIFMYNSFRKGQRGQALIVLVLMISIILAIVSATSYRLTTETQTTKAQEDSVRALAAADAGIEVGLQRANNLPAQTYSFADLGLLLAGVDATKSRVLITDTSSNFVSPVIPKDGQFTFYVKDYNDPTAPNYASNINIYFRAESGSSCVAPRTQPAYELTYIYGPTGNLVRRMLIEPCTGPQAITGNSFTPTGAGATVNGVAFQQSYVINPATSGMADMRLIILRPVFGSARFGFTGTNLEPQGKLIRSEAYSTSGPSKIVTIFQSLPQIPAEFFVTTF
;
A
#
# COMPACT_ATOMS: atom_id res chain seq x y z
N MET A 1 -88.97 -35.42 -51.91
CA MET A 1 -89.07 -36.01 -50.55
C MET A 1 -87.68 -36.10 -49.95
N LYS A 2 -87.54 -35.68 -48.72
CA LYS A 2 -86.39 -35.75 -47.88
C LYS A 2 -85.44 -34.58 -47.90
N ASP A 3 -85.61 -33.69 -47.04
CA ASP A 3 -85.00 -33.36 -45.76
C ASP A 3 -83.69 -32.60 -45.88
N ILE A 4 -83.88 -31.29 -45.81
CA ILE A 4 -82.82 -30.36 -45.45
C ILE A 4 -83.02 -30.01 -44.01
N PHE A 5 -82.29 -30.65 -43.11
CA PHE A 5 -82.24 -30.26 -41.69
C PHE A 5 -80.77 -30.19 -41.26
N MET A 6 -80.51 -29.16 -40.48
CA MET A 6 -79.39 -28.96 -39.64
C MET A 6 -78.11 -28.31 -40.22
N TYR A 7 -78.03 -27.01 -40.10
CA TYR A 7 -76.78 -26.39 -39.77
C TYR A 7 -76.99 -25.00 -39.15
N ASN A 8 -77.44 -24.94 -37.93
CA ASN A 8 -77.55 -23.67 -37.25
C ASN A 8 -77.37 -23.80 -35.72
N SER A 9 -76.20 -24.30 -35.23
CA SER A 9 -75.98 -24.50 -33.79
C SER A 9 -74.58 -24.13 -33.27
N PHE A 10 -73.81 -23.35 -33.95
CA PHE A 10 -72.45 -23.03 -33.42
C PHE A 10 -72.09 -21.54 -33.36
N ARG A 11 -73.07 -20.63 -33.08
CA ARG A 11 -72.76 -19.19 -32.96
C ARG A 11 -72.99 -18.56 -31.60
N LYS A 12 -73.19 -19.29 -30.55
CA LYS A 12 -73.44 -18.69 -29.19
C LYS A 12 -72.25 -18.69 -28.20
N GLY A 13 -71.08 -19.30 -28.57
CA GLY A 13 -69.95 -19.36 -27.63
C GLY A 13 -68.78 -18.40 -27.90
N GLN A 14 -68.72 -17.64 -28.99
CA GLN A 14 -67.52 -16.92 -29.43
C GLN A 14 -67.35 -15.52 -28.82
N ARG A 15 -68.42 -14.89 -28.28
CA ARG A 15 -68.35 -13.49 -27.76
C ARG A 15 -67.53 -13.39 -26.44
N GLY A 16 -67.43 -14.42 -25.61
CA GLY A 16 -66.67 -14.39 -24.39
C GLY A 16 -65.21 -14.73 -24.58
N GLN A 17 -64.81 -15.53 -25.60
CA GLN A 17 -63.47 -15.92 -25.88
C GLN A 17 -62.60 -14.75 -26.37
N ALA A 18 -63.14 -13.86 -27.21
CA ALA A 18 -62.45 -12.68 -27.70
C ALA A 18 -62.02 -11.72 -26.57
N LEU A 19 -62.88 -11.57 -25.56
CA LEU A 19 -62.59 -10.71 -24.40
C LEU A 19 -61.41 -11.30 -23.57
N ILE A 20 -61.39 -12.63 -23.37
CA ILE A 20 -60.31 -13.29 -22.62
C ILE A 20 -58.99 -13.14 -23.37
N VAL A 21 -58.97 -13.34 -24.67
CA VAL A 21 -57.75 -13.18 -25.50
C VAL A 21 -57.27 -11.73 -25.46
N LEU A 22 -58.18 -10.74 -25.54
CA LEU A 22 -57.81 -9.34 -25.43
C LEU A 22 -57.19 -8.99 -24.11
N VAL A 23 -57.77 -9.44 -22.97
CA VAL A 23 -57.22 -9.22 -21.64
C VAL A 23 -55.86 -9.90 -21.47
N LEU A 24 -55.70 -11.09 -22.02
CA LEU A 24 -54.41 -11.81 -21.96
C LEU A 24 -53.33 -11.10 -22.78
N MET A 25 -53.64 -10.60 -23.98
CA MET A 25 -52.72 -9.78 -24.78
C MET A 25 -52.31 -8.50 -24.05
N ILE A 26 -53.26 -7.77 -23.46
CA ILE A 26 -52.98 -6.56 -22.70
C ILE A 26 -52.05 -6.90 -21.47
N SER A 27 -52.32 -8.00 -20.78
CA SER A 27 -51.51 -8.42 -19.65
C SER A 27 -50.06 -8.76 -20.06
N ILE A 28 -49.87 -9.43 -21.22
CA ILE A 28 -48.54 -9.73 -21.77
C ILE A 28 -47.79 -8.46 -22.12
N ILE A 29 -48.46 -7.54 -22.84
CA ILE A 29 -47.87 -6.25 -23.24
C ILE A 29 -47.43 -5.46 -21.96
N LEU A 30 -48.31 -5.39 -20.96
CA LEU A 30 -48.04 -4.69 -19.72
C LEU A 30 -46.82 -5.33 -18.94
N ALA A 31 -46.74 -6.67 -18.95
CA ALA A 31 -45.62 -7.39 -18.37
C ALA A 31 -44.29 -7.09 -19.07
N ILE A 32 -44.28 -7.07 -20.40
CA ILE A 32 -43.09 -6.73 -21.20
C ILE A 32 -42.65 -5.26 -20.96
N VAL A 33 -43.61 -4.34 -20.99
CA VAL A 33 -43.31 -2.91 -20.73
C VAL A 33 -42.76 -2.70 -19.31
N SER A 34 -43.37 -3.36 -18.32
CA SER A 34 -42.87 -3.29 -16.93
C SER A 34 -41.46 -3.87 -16.80
N ALA A 35 -41.19 -5.02 -17.41
CA ALA A 35 -39.87 -5.66 -17.38
C ALA A 35 -38.79 -4.80 -18.06
N THR A 36 -39.10 -4.19 -19.23
CA THR A 36 -38.16 -3.30 -19.92
C THR A 36 -37.92 -2.00 -19.14
N SER A 37 -38.95 -1.40 -18.57
CA SER A 37 -38.82 -0.21 -17.70
C SER A 37 -37.96 -0.47 -16.50
N TYR A 38 -38.15 -1.61 -15.83
CA TYR A 38 -37.31 -2.02 -14.68
C TYR A 38 -35.84 -2.17 -15.07
N ARG A 39 -35.55 -2.85 -16.20
CA ARG A 39 -34.19 -2.99 -16.70
C ARG A 39 -33.52 -1.64 -16.99
N LEU A 40 -34.19 -0.76 -17.70
CA LEU A 40 -33.67 0.57 -18.02
C LEU A 40 -33.36 1.39 -16.76
N THR A 41 -34.24 1.32 -15.75
CA THR A 41 -34.02 2.03 -14.47
C THR A 41 -32.80 1.47 -13.74
N THR A 42 -32.65 0.13 -13.69
CA THR A 42 -31.52 -0.53 -13.05
C THR A 42 -30.21 -0.24 -13.78
N GLU A 43 -30.19 -0.29 -15.11
CA GLU A 43 -29.01 0.02 -15.92
C GLU A 43 -28.59 1.49 -15.74
N THR A 44 -29.54 2.42 -15.70
CA THR A 44 -29.24 3.83 -15.45
C THR A 44 -28.65 4.04 -14.05
N GLN A 45 -29.18 3.37 -13.03
CA GLN A 45 -28.66 3.46 -11.66
C GLN A 45 -27.27 2.86 -11.54
N THR A 46 -27.00 1.70 -12.16
CA THR A 46 -25.67 1.07 -12.14
C THR A 46 -24.65 1.91 -12.88
N THR A 47 -25.00 2.45 -14.05
CA THR A 47 -24.11 3.35 -14.83
C THR A 47 -23.77 4.60 -14.01
N LYS A 48 -24.75 5.21 -13.37
CA LYS A 48 -24.54 6.37 -12.50
C LYS A 48 -23.64 6.05 -11.30
N ALA A 49 -23.85 4.91 -10.65
CA ALA A 49 -23.03 4.47 -9.53
C ALA A 49 -21.59 4.19 -9.96
N GLN A 50 -21.39 3.63 -11.16
CA GLN A 50 -20.05 3.43 -11.74
C GLN A 50 -19.36 4.77 -12.05
N GLU A 51 -20.06 5.71 -12.69
CA GLU A 51 -19.52 7.04 -12.98
C GLU A 51 -19.11 7.77 -11.68
N ASP A 52 -19.95 7.75 -10.67
CA ASP A 52 -19.66 8.35 -9.36
C ASP A 52 -18.50 7.67 -8.66
N SER A 53 -18.35 6.36 -8.79
CA SER A 53 -17.21 5.59 -8.27
C SER A 53 -15.89 5.95 -8.96
N VAL A 54 -15.91 6.09 -10.30
CA VAL A 54 -14.72 6.52 -11.06
C VAL A 54 -14.35 7.97 -10.73
N ARG A 55 -15.34 8.85 -10.58
CA ARG A 55 -15.12 10.23 -10.16
C ARG A 55 -14.53 10.32 -8.76
N ALA A 56 -15.02 9.52 -7.80
CA ALA A 56 -14.45 9.45 -6.46
C ALA A 56 -13.01 8.91 -6.48
N LEU A 57 -12.68 7.93 -7.34
CA LEU A 57 -11.32 7.44 -7.49
C LEU A 57 -10.39 8.52 -8.05
N ALA A 58 -10.77 9.18 -9.14
CA ALA A 58 -9.98 10.26 -9.71
C ALA A 58 -9.75 11.42 -8.72
N ALA A 59 -10.76 11.71 -7.89
CA ALA A 59 -10.63 12.69 -6.83
C ALA A 59 -9.68 12.23 -5.70
N ALA A 60 -9.72 10.94 -5.34
CA ALA A 60 -8.78 10.39 -4.37
C ALA A 60 -7.33 10.43 -4.89
N ASP A 61 -7.12 10.13 -6.16
CA ASP A 61 -5.80 10.25 -6.82
C ASP A 61 -5.30 11.69 -6.83
N ALA A 62 -6.17 12.65 -7.17
CA ALA A 62 -5.82 14.08 -7.09
C ALA A 62 -5.46 14.50 -5.67
N GLY A 63 -6.17 13.98 -4.66
CA GLY A 63 -5.85 14.20 -3.25
C GLY A 63 -4.47 13.65 -2.86
N ILE A 64 -4.10 12.47 -3.37
CA ILE A 64 -2.75 11.89 -3.19
C ILE A 64 -1.70 12.80 -3.83
N GLU A 65 -1.91 13.27 -5.06
CA GLU A 65 -0.94 14.11 -5.75
C GLU A 65 -0.67 15.41 -4.99
N VAL A 66 -1.71 16.11 -4.54
CA VAL A 66 -1.55 17.31 -3.70
C VAL A 66 -0.93 16.97 -2.35
N GLY A 67 -1.31 15.83 -1.75
CA GLY A 67 -0.71 15.32 -0.53
C GLY A 67 0.79 15.08 -0.68
N LEU A 68 1.25 14.42 -1.75
CA LEU A 68 2.66 14.19 -2.06
C LEU A 68 3.43 15.50 -2.27
N GLN A 69 2.86 16.41 -3.05
CA GLN A 69 3.49 17.71 -3.33
C GLN A 69 3.71 18.54 -2.08
N ARG A 70 2.77 18.46 -1.12
CA ARG A 70 2.79 19.28 0.10
C ARG A 70 3.29 18.53 1.33
N ALA A 71 3.52 17.23 1.27
CA ALA A 71 3.85 16.40 2.43
C ALA A 71 5.09 16.88 3.20
N ASN A 72 6.09 17.45 2.51
CA ASN A 72 7.29 17.98 3.14
C ASN A 72 7.05 19.29 3.89
N ASN A 73 6.00 20.05 3.53
CA ASN A 73 5.71 21.37 4.08
C ASN A 73 4.51 21.36 5.04
N LEU A 74 3.75 20.28 5.08
CA LEU A 74 2.57 20.16 5.93
C LEU A 74 2.85 19.24 7.12
N PRO A 75 2.43 19.63 8.34
CA PRO A 75 2.50 18.76 9.49
C PRO A 75 1.61 17.52 9.31
N ALA A 76 1.93 16.46 10.05
CA ALA A 76 1.16 15.21 10.07
C ALA A 76 -0.21 15.45 10.71
N GLN A 77 -1.26 15.57 9.88
CA GLN A 77 -2.65 15.75 10.31
C GLN A 77 -3.62 15.46 9.15
N THR A 78 -4.91 15.59 9.43
CA THR A 78 -5.96 15.48 8.42
C THR A 78 -6.30 16.85 7.83
N TYR A 79 -6.35 16.92 6.51
CA TYR A 79 -6.73 18.09 5.74
C TYR A 79 -8.01 17.78 4.95
N SER A 80 -8.98 18.68 4.94
CA SER A 80 -10.10 18.57 4.00
C SER A 80 -9.65 18.93 2.58
N PHE A 81 -10.37 18.46 1.57
CA PHE A 81 -10.11 18.86 0.18
C PHE A 81 -10.25 20.37 0.00
N ALA A 82 -11.18 20.98 0.75
CA ALA A 82 -11.36 22.43 0.73
C ALA A 82 -10.12 23.17 1.25
N ASP A 83 -9.49 22.70 2.33
CA ASP A 83 -8.26 23.29 2.90
C ASP A 83 -7.08 23.18 1.92
N LEU A 84 -7.08 22.14 1.09
CA LEU A 84 -6.07 21.91 0.07
C LEU A 84 -6.35 22.64 -1.26
N GLY A 85 -7.51 23.29 -1.37
CA GLY A 85 -7.94 23.97 -2.60
C GLY A 85 -8.44 23.01 -3.69
N LEU A 86 -8.78 21.77 -3.34
CA LEU A 86 -9.31 20.74 -4.25
C LEU A 86 -10.83 20.88 -4.34
N LEU A 87 -11.29 21.69 -5.28
CA LEU A 87 -12.71 21.88 -5.57
C LEU A 87 -13.05 21.14 -6.86
N LEU A 88 -13.49 19.87 -6.74
CA LEU A 88 -13.77 18.99 -7.86
C LEU A 88 -15.29 18.82 -8.04
N ALA A 89 -15.77 18.94 -9.28
CA ALA A 89 -17.18 18.80 -9.60
C ALA A 89 -17.72 17.39 -9.25
N GLY A 90 -18.82 17.33 -8.50
CA GLY A 90 -19.46 16.09 -8.06
C GLY A 90 -18.73 15.36 -6.92
N VAL A 91 -17.79 16.03 -6.27
CA VAL A 91 -17.09 15.56 -5.07
C VAL A 91 -17.48 16.43 -3.88
N ASP A 92 -17.75 15.80 -2.74
CA ASP A 92 -18.00 16.49 -1.49
C ASP A 92 -16.66 16.89 -0.84
N ALA A 93 -16.22 18.11 -1.11
CA ALA A 93 -14.92 18.62 -0.64
C ALA A 93 -14.83 18.74 0.90
N THR A 94 -15.96 18.78 1.60
CA THR A 94 -15.98 18.89 3.07
C THR A 94 -15.85 17.54 3.76
N LYS A 95 -16.37 16.47 3.14
CA LYS A 95 -16.22 15.09 3.63
C LYS A 95 -14.93 14.45 3.13
N SER A 96 -14.48 14.85 1.94
CA SER A 96 -13.25 14.33 1.35
C SER A 96 -12.02 14.90 2.08
N ARG A 97 -11.04 14.04 2.31
CA ARG A 97 -9.89 14.40 3.16
C ARG A 97 -8.61 13.72 2.70
N VAL A 98 -7.49 14.36 3.01
CA VAL A 98 -6.14 13.79 2.92
C VAL A 98 -5.58 13.71 4.33
N LEU A 99 -5.21 12.52 4.75
CA LEU A 99 -4.51 12.25 6.01
C LEU A 99 -3.02 12.08 5.69
N ILE A 100 -2.20 12.91 6.27
CA ILE A 100 -0.74 12.79 6.26
C ILE A 100 -0.33 12.31 7.64
N THR A 101 0.40 11.19 7.71
CA THR A 101 0.87 10.60 8.96
C THR A 101 2.34 10.24 8.81
N ASP A 102 3.15 10.60 9.80
CA ASP A 102 4.52 10.14 9.88
C ASP A 102 4.54 8.63 10.17
N THR A 103 5.56 7.93 9.65
CA THR A 103 5.75 6.51 9.99
C THR A 103 6.03 6.36 11.48
N SER A 104 5.62 5.24 12.05
CA SER A 104 5.92 4.94 13.46
C SER A 104 7.42 4.75 13.68
N SER A 105 7.85 4.85 14.95
CA SER A 105 9.22 4.54 15.37
C SER A 105 9.65 3.11 15.07
N ASN A 106 8.70 2.20 14.88
CA ASN A 106 8.94 0.86 14.36
C ASN A 106 8.70 0.86 12.86
N PHE A 107 9.67 0.44 12.09
CA PHE A 107 9.63 0.50 10.64
C PHE A 107 9.94 -0.86 10.00
N VAL A 108 9.27 -1.17 8.90
CA VAL A 108 9.54 -2.35 8.07
C VAL A 108 9.80 -1.87 6.65
N SER A 109 10.97 -2.24 6.11
CA SER A 109 11.33 -1.90 4.73
C SER A 109 10.45 -2.62 3.71
N PRO A 110 10.34 -2.13 2.47
CA PRO A 110 9.92 -2.97 1.37
C PRO A 110 10.87 -4.18 1.22
N VAL A 111 10.51 -5.12 0.34
CA VAL A 111 11.43 -6.20 -0.05
C VAL A 111 12.57 -5.58 -0.86
N ILE A 112 13.79 -5.77 -0.38
CA ILE A 112 15.00 -5.31 -1.08
C ILE A 112 15.54 -6.49 -1.91
N PRO A 113 15.65 -6.34 -3.22
CA PRO A 113 16.21 -7.39 -4.07
C PRO A 113 17.67 -7.65 -3.72
N LYS A 114 18.18 -8.83 -4.13
CA LYS A 114 19.61 -9.14 -4.07
C LYS A 114 20.42 -7.99 -4.66
N ASP A 115 21.45 -7.58 -3.93
CA ASP A 115 22.36 -6.49 -4.28
C ASP A 115 21.71 -5.08 -4.36
N GLY A 116 20.39 -4.99 -4.14
CA GLY A 116 19.71 -3.73 -3.91
C GLY A 116 20.04 -3.15 -2.54
N GLN A 117 19.64 -1.92 -2.27
CA GLN A 117 19.90 -1.30 -0.97
C GLN A 117 18.71 -0.53 -0.44
N PHE A 118 18.74 -0.27 0.85
CA PHE A 118 17.78 0.56 1.56
C PHE A 118 18.51 1.47 2.53
N THR A 119 18.20 2.76 2.51
CA THR A 119 18.74 3.76 3.44
C THR A 119 17.77 3.96 4.58
N PHE A 120 18.20 3.71 5.80
CA PHE A 120 17.48 3.96 7.03
C PHE A 120 18.08 5.18 7.74
N TYR A 121 17.28 6.20 7.97
CA TYR A 121 17.70 7.42 8.65
C TYR A 121 17.54 7.25 10.15
N VAL A 122 18.63 7.46 10.88
CA VAL A 122 18.67 7.38 12.36
C VAL A 122 18.43 8.75 12.97
N LYS A 123 18.81 9.80 12.24
CA LYS A 123 18.69 11.20 12.63
C LYS A 123 17.74 11.91 11.64
N ASP A 124 17.07 12.96 12.07
CA ASP A 124 16.18 13.73 11.21
C ASP A 124 16.90 14.14 9.91
N TYR A 125 16.31 13.77 8.79
CA TYR A 125 16.83 14.09 7.46
C TYR A 125 16.86 15.61 7.21
N ASN A 126 15.87 16.33 7.72
CA ASN A 126 15.70 17.75 7.49
C ASN A 126 16.47 18.62 8.51
N ASP A 127 16.89 18.04 9.64
CA ASP A 127 17.66 18.74 10.67
C ASP A 127 18.99 18.03 10.97
N PRO A 128 20.05 18.43 10.27
CA PRO A 128 21.38 17.87 10.53
C PRO A 128 21.91 18.23 11.93
N THR A 129 21.30 19.17 12.64
CA THR A 129 21.68 19.59 13.99
C THR A 129 20.90 18.87 15.09
N ALA A 130 19.93 18.01 14.72
CA ALA A 130 19.15 17.21 15.66
C ALA A 130 20.07 16.44 16.64
N PRO A 131 19.63 16.18 17.87
CA PRO A 131 20.44 15.50 18.88
C PRO A 131 20.83 14.09 18.42
N ASN A 132 21.98 13.63 18.91
CA ASN A 132 22.49 12.30 18.59
C ASN A 132 21.57 11.20 19.15
N TYR A 133 21.30 10.21 18.33
CA TYR A 133 20.60 9.03 18.79
C TYR A 133 21.50 8.18 19.69
N ALA A 134 21.09 7.97 20.94
CA ALA A 134 21.90 7.30 21.95
C ALA A 134 21.34 5.93 22.38
N SER A 135 20.13 5.58 21.93
CA SER A 135 19.46 4.34 22.33
C SER A 135 19.82 3.17 21.43
N ASN A 136 19.43 1.96 21.83
CA ASN A 136 19.61 0.77 21.02
C ASN A 136 18.69 0.81 19.79
N ILE A 137 19.24 0.41 18.66
CA ILE A 137 18.52 0.13 17.43
C ILE A 137 18.54 -1.38 17.23
N ASN A 138 17.37 -2.01 17.25
CA ASN A 138 17.23 -3.42 16.89
C ASN A 138 16.94 -3.49 15.39
N ILE A 139 17.81 -4.16 14.65
CA ILE A 139 17.67 -4.42 13.23
C ILE A 139 17.27 -5.89 13.07
N TYR A 140 16.13 -6.13 12.45
CA TYR A 140 15.61 -7.47 12.22
C TYR A 140 15.77 -7.84 10.75
N PHE A 141 16.00 -9.12 10.48
CA PHE A 141 16.28 -9.65 9.17
C PHE A 141 15.31 -10.78 8.81
N ARG A 142 14.81 -10.74 7.58
CA ARG A 142 14.01 -11.80 6.99
C ARG A 142 14.46 -12.07 5.57
N ALA A 143 14.81 -13.32 5.29
CA ALA A 143 15.05 -13.79 3.93
C ALA A 143 13.71 -13.91 3.18
N GLU A 144 13.64 -13.39 1.95
CA GLU A 144 12.44 -13.45 1.10
C GLU A 144 12.63 -14.45 -0.07
N SER A 145 13.89 -14.71 -0.46
CA SER A 145 14.23 -15.62 -1.56
C SER A 145 14.54 -17.05 -1.13
N GLY A 146 14.49 -17.32 0.17
CA GLY A 146 14.83 -18.61 0.78
C GLY A 146 15.89 -18.46 1.87
N SER A 147 16.08 -19.52 2.66
CA SER A 147 16.97 -19.53 3.84
C SER A 147 18.00 -20.66 3.81
N SER A 148 18.38 -21.16 2.62
CA SER A 148 19.36 -22.23 2.49
C SER A 148 20.79 -21.68 2.58
N CYS A 149 21.56 -22.22 3.50
CA CYS A 149 23.01 -21.97 3.62
C CYS A 149 23.87 -23.00 2.84
N VAL A 150 23.23 -23.90 2.09
CA VAL A 150 23.89 -24.90 1.24
C VAL A 150 23.85 -24.45 -0.22
N ALA A 151 24.85 -24.83 -1.00
CA ALA A 151 24.92 -24.45 -2.44
C ALA A 151 23.76 -25.06 -3.25
N PRO A 152 23.06 -24.29 -4.13
CA PRO A 152 23.22 -22.85 -4.30
C PRO A 152 22.62 -22.09 -3.11
N ARG A 153 23.42 -21.22 -2.50
CA ARG A 153 23.02 -20.43 -1.34
C ARG A 153 21.89 -19.46 -1.67
N THR A 154 20.82 -19.46 -0.86
CA THR A 154 19.69 -18.51 -0.95
C THR A 154 19.53 -17.68 0.31
N GLN A 155 20.12 -18.10 1.43
CA GLN A 155 20.15 -17.29 2.66
C GLN A 155 20.97 -16.02 2.42
N PRO A 156 20.38 -14.83 2.56
CA PRO A 156 21.13 -13.58 2.43
C PRO A 156 22.16 -13.41 3.56
N ALA A 157 23.31 -12.85 3.23
CA ALA A 157 24.13 -12.09 4.17
C ALA A 157 23.70 -10.62 4.09
N TYR A 158 23.91 -9.86 5.14
CA TYR A 158 23.43 -8.48 5.24
C TYR A 158 24.61 -7.53 5.44
N GLU A 159 24.93 -6.76 4.42
CA GLU A 159 25.90 -5.69 4.54
C GLU A 159 25.22 -4.46 5.14
N LEU A 160 25.82 -3.92 6.19
CA LEU A 160 25.40 -2.72 6.87
C LEU A 160 26.51 -1.67 6.75
N THR A 161 26.19 -0.54 6.16
CA THR A 161 27.11 0.60 6.08
C THR A 161 26.56 1.72 6.95
N TYR A 162 27.31 2.12 7.95
CA TYR A 162 26.97 3.18 8.89
C TYR A 162 27.67 4.46 8.45
N ILE A 163 26.90 5.55 8.35
CA ILE A 163 27.43 6.90 8.16
C ILE A 163 27.20 7.66 9.46
N TYR A 164 28.28 8.17 10.04
CA TYR A 164 28.29 8.75 11.37
C TYR A 164 29.31 9.89 11.50
N GLY A 165 29.37 10.50 12.69
CA GLY A 165 30.24 11.64 12.98
C GLY A 165 29.57 12.99 12.71
N PRO A 166 30.08 14.07 13.30
CA PRO A 166 29.43 15.39 13.31
C PRO A 166 29.19 15.97 11.92
N THR A 167 29.99 15.58 10.94
CA THR A 167 29.85 16.01 9.55
C THR A 167 29.29 14.90 8.63
N GLY A 168 29.03 13.69 9.17
CA GLY A 168 28.58 12.54 8.38
C GLY A 168 29.66 12.01 7.41
N ASN A 169 30.94 12.21 7.72
CA ASN A 169 32.05 11.84 6.85
C ASN A 169 32.78 10.54 7.28
N LEU A 170 32.34 9.94 8.41
CA LEU A 170 32.90 8.67 8.86
C LEU A 170 32.00 7.52 8.39
N VAL A 171 32.63 6.49 7.85
CA VAL A 171 31.95 5.32 7.30
C VAL A 171 32.49 4.06 7.96
N ARG A 172 31.61 3.21 8.44
CA ARG A 172 31.95 1.86 8.92
C ARG A 172 31.08 0.84 8.23
N ARG A 173 31.70 -0.21 7.71
CA ARG A 173 31.01 -1.35 7.11
C ARG A 173 31.08 -2.56 8.02
N MET A 174 30.02 -3.32 8.00
CA MET A 174 29.84 -4.53 8.79
C MET A 174 29.01 -5.51 7.96
N LEU A 175 29.38 -6.79 8.04
CA LEU A 175 28.63 -7.87 7.42
C LEU A 175 27.98 -8.73 8.52
N ILE A 176 26.68 -8.92 8.44
CA ILE A 176 25.96 -9.87 9.28
C ILE A 176 25.81 -11.17 8.47
N GLU A 177 26.41 -12.25 8.96
CA GLU A 177 26.45 -13.56 8.32
C GLU A 177 25.62 -14.57 9.11
N PRO A 178 24.41 -14.91 8.65
CA PRO A 178 23.59 -15.92 9.31
C PRO A 178 24.05 -17.36 9.11
N CYS A 179 24.79 -17.63 8.02
CA CYS A 179 25.24 -18.97 7.71
C CYS A 179 26.52 -19.34 8.47
N THR A 180 26.64 -20.63 8.75
CA THR A 180 27.86 -21.26 9.26
C THR A 180 28.34 -22.32 8.27
N GLY A 181 29.63 -22.65 8.26
CA GLY A 181 30.19 -23.69 7.37
C GLY A 181 30.77 -23.15 6.06
N PRO A 182 30.92 -24.00 5.01
CA PRO A 182 31.72 -23.69 3.83
C PRO A 182 31.21 -22.54 2.96
N GLN A 183 29.92 -22.23 3.06
CA GLN A 183 29.29 -21.14 2.30
C GLN A 183 29.22 -19.83 3.08
N ALA A 184 29.69 -19.81 4.33
CA ALA A 184 29.74 -18.60 5.14
C ALA A 184 30.84 -17.68 4.64
N ILE A 185 30.60 -16.37 4.67
CA ILE A 185 31.66 -15.38 4.45
C ILE A 185 32.48 -15.31 5.71
N THR A 186 33.78 -15.61 5.59
CA THR A 186 34.73 -15.55 6.70
C THR A 186 35.45 -14.19 6.73
N GLY A 187 36.01 -13.84 7.85
CA GLY A 187 36.73 -12.57 8.06
C GLY A 187 35.97 -11.60 8.98
N ASN A 188 35.69 -10.40 8.55
CA ASN A 188 35.01 -9.36 9.35
C ASN A 188 33.47 -9.50 9.37
N SER A 189 32.97 -10.72 9.45
CA SER A 189 31.53 -10.97 9.56
C SER A 189 31.11 -11.16 11.03
N PHE A 190 29.90 -10.76 11.32
CA PHE A 190 29.27 -10.91 12.63
C PHE A 190 28.06 -11.84 12.50
N THR A 191 27.88 -12.70 13.48
CA THR A 191 26.68 -13.55 13.56
C THR A 191 25.50 -12.74 14.09
N PRO A 192 24.27 -12.94 13.61
CA PRO A 192 23.09 -12.37 14.25
C PRO A 192 23.04 -12.75 15.74
N THR A 193 22.85 -11.78 16.62
CA THR A 193 22.95 -11.99 18.07
C THR A 193 21.61 -12.24 18.74
N GLY A 194 20.50 -11.97 18.06
CA GLY A 194 19.17 -12.05 18.62
C GLY A 194 18.21 -12.92 17.85
N ALA A 195 17.19 -13.40 18.56
CA ALA A 195 16.05 -14.06 17.96
C ALA A 195 15.24 -13.06 17.11
N GLY A 196 14.45 -13.59 16.18
CA GLY A 196 13.49 -12.79 15.44
C GLY A 196 12.33 -12.29 16.30
N ALA A 197 11.63 -11.32 15.78
CA ALA A 197 10.40 -10.78 16.37
C ALA A 197 9.41 -10.38 15.29
N THR A 198 8.18 -10.07 15.68
CA THR A 198 7.19 -9.49 14.79
C THR A 198 7.24 -7.96 14.91
N VAL A 199 7.49 -7.28 13.78
CA VAL A 199 7.50 -5.82 13.68
C VAL A 199 6.43 -5.41 12.67
N ASN A 200 5.49 -4.55 13.07
CA ASN A 200 4.37 -4.10 12.22
C ASN A 200 3.67 -5.25 11.46
N GLY A 201 3.42 -6.39 12.14
CA GLY A 201 2.75 -7.54 11.56
C GLY A 201 3.63 -8.45 10.69
N VAL A 202 4.90 -8.12 10.49
CA VAL A 202 5.86 -8.94 9.74
C VAL A 202 6.74 -9.72 10.71
N ALA A 203 6.77 -11.06 10.57
CA ALA A 203 7.65 -11.92 11.36
C ALA A 203 9.06 -11.95 10.76
N PHE A 204 10.06 -11.71 11.61
CA PHE A 204 11.49 -11.77 11.28
C PHE A 204 12.15 -12.97 11.95
N GLN A 205 13.21 -13.48 11.35
CA GLN A 205 13.89 -14.70 11.83
C GLN A 205 15.06 -14.41 12.76
N GLN A 206 15.74 -13.30 12.58
CA GLN A 206 16.98 -12.95 13.26
C GLN A 206 17.01 -11.46 13.56
N SER A 207 17.88 -11.07 14.49
CA SER A 207 18.12 -9.67 14.80
C SER A 207 19.58 -9.38 15.14
N TYR A 208 19.94 -8.12 15.01
CA TYR A 208 21.18 -7.55 15.46
C TYR A 208 20.92 -6.24 16.19
N VAL A 209 21.54 -6.05 17.33
CA VAL A 209 21.37 -4.84 18.14
C VAL A 209 22.61 -3.97 18.02
N ILE A 210 22.40 -2.70 17.70
CA ILE A 210 23.46 -1.70 17.71
C ILE A 210 23.12 -0.55 18.64
N ASN A 211 24.10 -0.11 19.42
CA ASN A 211 24.01 1.10 20.21
C ASN A 211 25.05 2.10 19.67
N PRO A 212 24.64 3.19 19.05
CA PRO A 212 25.55 4.17 18.47
C PRO A 212 26.54 4.76 19.50
N ALA A 213 26.07 4.99 20.73
CA ALA A 213 26.89 5.60 21.77
C ALA A 213 28.02 4.68 22.27
N THR A 214 27.76 3.36 22.39
CA THR A 214 28.73 2.40 22.91
C THR A 214 29.56 1.71 21.84
N SER A 215 29.11 1.71 20.59
CA SER A 215 29.81 1.05 19.46
C SER A 215 30.87 1.93 18.78
N GLY A 216 31.16 3.11 19.32
CA GLY A 216 32.09 4.06 18.74
C GLY A 216 31.58 4.75 17.46
N MET A 217 30.28 4.73 17.23
CA MET A 217 29.61 5.37 16.09
C MET A 217 28.71 6.51 16.57
N ALA A 218 29.25 7.35 17.45
CA ALA A 218 28.54 8.51 17.93
C ALA A 218 28.12 9.41 16.75
N ASP A 219 26.97 10.06 16.88
CA ASP A 219 26.36 10.86 15.82
C ASP A 219 26.06 10.07 14.55
N MET A 220 25.49 8.86 14.74
CA MET A 220 25.01 8.03 13.63
C MET A 220 23.87 8.74 12.90
N ARG A 221 24.02 8.94 11.60
CA ARG A 221 23.06 9.66 10.77
C ARG A 221 22.17 8.72 9.99
N LEU A 222 22.76 7.71 9.37
CA LEU A 222 22.00 6.75 8.58
C LEU A 222 22.70 5.39 8.53
N ILE A 223 21.92 4.36 8.22
CA ILE A 223 22.34 2.98 8.00
C ILE A 223 21.91 2.59 6.59
N ILE A 224 22.84 2.14 5.78
CA ILE A 224 22.55 1.57 4.46
C ILE A 224 22.61 0.05 4.60
N LEU A 225 21.56 -0.62 4.17
CA LEU A 225 21.42 -2.07 4.23
C LEU A 225 21.37 -2.65 2.84
N ARG A 226 22.16 -3.69 2.61
CA ARG A 226 22.25 -4.38 1.32
C ARG A 226 22.22 -5.89 1.57
N PRO A 227 21.23 -6.62 1.05
CA PRO A 227 21.23 -8.07 1.10
C PRO A 227 22.11 -8.63 -0.03
N VAL A 228 22.98 -9.57 0.31
CA VAL A 228 23.86 -10.28 -0.62
C VAL A 228 23.39 -11.73 -0.71
N PHE A 229 23.47 -12.36 -1.88
CA PHE A 229 23.03 -13.73 -2.22
C PHE A 229 21.52 -13.94 -2.40
N GLY A 230 20.68 -13.17 -1.73
CA GLY A 230 19.22 -13.31 -1.81
C GLY A 230 18.52 -12.01 -1.49
N SER A 231 17.23 -11.91 -1.78
CA SER A 231 16.39 -10.77 -1.37
C SER A 231 16.02 -10.85 0.11
N ALA A 232 15.86 -9.69 0.73
CA ALA A 232 15.54 -9.59 2.15
C ALA A 232 14.58 -8.45 2.46
N ARG A 233 14.00 -8.50 3.66
CA ARG A 233 13.27 -7.42 4.28
C ARG A 233 13.90 -7.11 5.63
N PHE A 234 13.90 -5.83 5.97
CA PHE A 234 14.48 -5.34 7.23
C PHE A 234 13.39 -4.76 8.12
N GLY A 235 13.49 -5.03 9.42
CA GLY A 235 12.67 -4.42 10.45
C GLY A 235 13.54 -3.60 11.40
N PHE A 236 12.99 -2.51 11.91
CA PHE A 236 13.68 -1.65 12.86
C PHE A 236 12.78 -1.36 14.03
N THR A 237 13.34 -1.49 15.24
CA THR A 237 12.69 -1.02 16.45
C THR A 237 13.69 -0.29 17.34
N GLY A 238 13.21 0.71 18.02
CA GLY A 238 14.01 1.52 18.95
C GLY A 238 13.16 2.59 19.59
N THR A 239 13.71 3.28 20.57
CA THR A 239 13.01 4.37 21.24
C THR A 239 13.17 5.66 20.44
N ASN A 240 12.07 6.26 19.99
CA ASN A 240 12.08 7.53 19.24
C ASN A 240 12.98 7.48 17.99
N LEU A 241 12.88 6.41 17.20
CA LEU A 241 13.48 6.38 15.87
C LEU A 241 12.80 7.39 14.95
N GLU A 242 13.58 7.99 14.07
CA GLU A 242 13.06 8.94 13.10
C GLU A 242 12.08 8.29 12.13
N PRO A 243 11.00 8.98 11.77
CA PRO A 243 10.10 8.53 10.71
C PRO A 243 10.84 8.36 9.38
N GLN A 244 10.66 7.21 8.73
CA GLN A 244 11.33 6.90 7.45
C GLN A 244 10.57 7.45 6.22
N GLY A 245 9.55 8.22 6.45
CA GLY A 245 8.70 8.82 5.44
C GLY A 245 7.31 9.12 5.96
N LYS A 246 6.41 9.47 5.06
CA LYS A 246 5.03 9.81 5.36
C LYS A 246 4.07 8.86 4.66
N LEU A 247 3.03 8.45 5.37
CA LEU A 247 1.89 7.75 4.81
C LEU A 247 0.84 8.78 4.44
N ILE A 248 0.48 8.84 3.17
CA ILE A 248 -0.52 9.75 2.64
C ILE A 248 -1.73 8.91 2.24
N ARG A 249 -2.86 9.17 2.87
CA ARG A 249 -4.13 8.52 2.59
C ARG A 249 -5.15 9.57 2.15
N SER A 250 -5.62 9.43 0.93
CA SER A 250 -6.70 10.26 0.40
C SER A 250 -8.01 9.47 0.41
N GLU A 251 -9.06 10.08 0.92
CA GLU A 251 -10.41 9.54 0.96
C GLU A 251 -11.36 10.55 0.33
N ALA A 252 -11.90 10.20 -0.83
CA ALA A 252 -12.80 11.07 -1.59
C ALA A 252 -14.22 10.52 -1.61
N TYR A 253 -15.19 11.38 -1.39
CA TYR A 253 -16.61 11.10 -1.41
C TYR A 253 -17.27 11.77 -2.61
N SER A 254 -18.00 11.00 -3.42
CA SER A 254 -18.93 11.58 -4.38
C SER A 254 -20.13 12.22 -3.64
N THR A 255 -20.71 13.27 -4.23
CA THR A 255 -21.93 13.90 -3.70
C THR A 255 -23.12 12.93 -3.66
N SER A 256 -23.12 11.87 -4.44
CA SER A 256 -24.16 10.82 -4.48
C SER A 256 -23.93 9.65 -3.52
N GLY A 257 -22.78 9.59 -2.81
CA GLY A 257 -22.51 8.65 -1.73
C GLY A 257 -21.29 7.72 -1.87
N PRO A 258 -20.92 7.19 -3.05
CA PRO A 258 -19.73 6.34 -3.17
C PRO A 258 -18.46 7.05 -2.71
N SER A 259 -17.60 6.31 -1.99
CA SER A 259 -16.28 6.78 -1.57
C SER A 259 -15.17 5.88 -2.10
N LYS A 260 -13.98 6.45 -2.28
CA LYS A 260 -12.76 5.73 -2.64
C LYS A 260 -11.61 6.19 -1.74
N ILE A 261 -10.74 5.25 -1.44
CA ILE A 261 -9.56 5.48 -0.63
C ILE A 261 -8.35 5.04 -1.44
N VAL A 262 -7.36 5.92 -1.52
CA VAL A 262 -6.04 5.64 -2.05
C VAL A 262 -5.02 5.91 -0.95
N THR A 263 -4.02 5.06 -0.82
CA THR A 263 -2.97 5.20 0.19
C THR A 263 -1.62 4.99 -0.47
N ILE A 264 -0.69 5.89 -0.20
CA ILE A 264 0.68 5.82 -0.71
C ILE A 264 1.67 6.07 0.43
N PHE A 265 2.81 5.40 0.37
CA PHE A 265 3.94 5.68 1.24
C PHE A 265 4.99 6.48 0.47
N GLN A 266 5.31 7.67 0.97
CA GLN A 266 6.42 8.50 0.50
C GLN A 266 7.61 8.27 1.41
N SER A 267 8.61 7.52 0.95
CA SER A 267 9.86 7.32 1.69
C SER A 267 10.72 8.58 1.69
N LEU A 268 11.59 8.69 2.68
CA LEU A 268 12.71 9.61 2.60
C LEU A 268 13.61 9.26 1.40
N PRO A 269 14.40 10.20 0.88
CA PRO A 269 15.28 9.98 -0.26
C PRO A 269 16.18 8.76 -0.06
N GLN A 270 16.21 7.85 -1.01
CA GLN A 270 17.09 6.69 -0.97
C GLN A 270 18.39 7.00 -1.71
N ILE A 271 19.51 6.64 -1.10
CA ILE A 271 20.82 6.82 -1.74
C ILE A 271 20.98 5.71 -2.80
N PRO A 272 21.27 6.04 -4.07
CA PRO A 272 21.45 5.02 -5.11
C PRO A 272 22.59 4.04 -4.81
N ALA A 273 22.41 2.75 -5.16
CA ALA A 273 23.37 1.67 -4.87
C ALA A 273 24.74 1.92 -5.50
N GLU A 274 24.75 2.59 -6.63
CA GLU A 274 25.97 2.88 -7.42
C GLU A 274 27.00 3.73 -6.65
N PHE A 275 26.55 4.53 -5.68
CA PHE A 275 27.47 5.33 -4.86
C PHE A 275 28.25 4.51 -3.83
N PHE A 276 27.84 3.27 -3.57
CA PHE A 276 28.45 2.40 -2.55
C PHE A 276 29.02 1.10 -3.12
N VAL A 277 28.99 0.91 -4.44
CA VAL A 277 29.70 -0.20 -5.08
C VAL A 277 31.19 0.09 -4.99
N THR A 278 31.82 -0.37 -3.93
CA THR A 278 33.26 -0.53 -3.90
C THR A 278 33.56 -1.94 -4.36
N THR A 279 34.27 -2.05 -5.48
CA THR A 279 34.98 -3.27 -5.87
C THR A 279 35.92 -3.65 -4.72
N PHE A 280 35.75 -4.86 -4.22
CA PHE A 280 36.70 -5.51 -3.32
C PHE A 280 37.77 -6.18 -4.19
#